data_9d4b0c7bc8632e1a969d9f2a1bd9af9a
#
_entry.id   9d4b0c7bc8632e1a969d9f2a1bd9af9a
#
_cell.length_a   1.000
_cell.length_b   1.000
_cell.length_c   1.000
_cell.angle_alpha   90.00
_cell.angle_beta   90.00
_cell.angle_gamma   90.00
#
_symmetry.space_group_name_H-M   'P 1'
#
loop_
_entity.id
_entity.type
_entity.pdbx_description
1 polymer ?
#
loop_
_entity_poly.entity_id
_entity_poly.type
_entity_poly.pdbx_seq_one_letter_code
_entity_poly.pdbx_strand_id
1 'polypeptide(L)'
;MYDSLASIPGFPMATAVSPFPLFETHDRFQELNHSNLSAEQPPVLEFLKSFPEALQPFEGYLAVRSFLRSYGGNQATFNSYRTHVERMLLWCLIVAKKPLLEMKRQDGERFMEFCIKPPAEWIGPIVKARFKRIGGRKAKDTDTYIANPQWRPFFFTTSKRSAKIAKETLRELEPQSRKLAQDSIAQIFAVCGSFFQFCTDEGLTESVNPIRAIKQKSKYKQRVSGTQKAKSLTPLQWSYVLDTAEGMASSDPDKHERTLFIISTIFSMYLRISDLAGRDNWLPLMSDFRKDSSGAWWFHVIGKGNKIAKISVKNEYIDVWMRRYRHYLGLTATPTSDDATPLLRAHHGREGLSEGHIRVLVQSVFDEALSRMKEEDRTEDEIDALRSASTHWLRHTSATFDAKVRNDKDLQADLRHESLSTTVNNYYHSIDEQRHRSNKDLSIVDRDL
;
A
#
# COMPACT_ATOMS: atom_id res chain seq x y z
N MET A 1 -25.96 17.16 56.08
CA MET A 1 -24.65 17.23 56.76
C MET A 1 -23.67 16.29 56.05
N TYR A 2 -23.02 16.78 55.06
CA TYR A 2 -21.73 16.27 54.55
C TYR A 2 -21.13 17.43 53.73
N ASP A 3 -20.45 18.29 54.44
CA ASP A 3 -19.61 19.32 53.87
C ASP A 3 -18.14 18.93 54.05
N SER A 4 -17.38 19.38 53.08
CA SER A 4 -15.94 19.58 53.08
C SER A 4 -15.03 18.32 53.01
N LEU A 5 -14.59 18.01 51.81
CA LEU A 5 -13.24 17.54 51.55
C LEU A 5 -12.47 18.65 50.84
N ALA A 6 -11.62 19.27 51.62
CA ALA A 6 -10.74 20.36 51.17
C ALA A 6 -9.83 19.93 50.01
N SER A 7 -9.74 20.78 49.00
CA SER A 7 -8.79 20.77 47.92
C SER A 7 -7.34 20.77 48.43
N ILE A 8 -6.59 19.72 48.12
CA ILE A 8 -5.13 19.69 48.28
C ILE A 8 -4.54 20.48 47.07
N PRO A 9 -3.69 21.50 47.31
CA PRO A 9 -3.11 22.29 46.22
C PRO A 9 -2.03 21.52 45.49
N GLY A 10 -2.21 21.43 44.17
CA GLY A 10 -1.17 21.59 43.16
C GLY A 10 0.03 20.63 43.17
N PHE A 11 -0.17 19.36 42.77
CA PHE A 11 0.87 18.74 41.95
C PHE A 11 0.68 19.27 40.51
N PRO A 12 1.73 19.83 39.87
CA PRO A 12 1.64 20.15 38.45
C PRO A 12 1.37 18.84 37.74
N MET A 13 0.22 18.75 37.03
CA MET A 13 -0.01 17.66 36.10
C MET A 13 1.16 17.67 35.15
N ALA A 14 2.00 16.65 35.22
CA ALA A 14 3.07 16.44 34.26
C ALA A 14 2.44 16.49 32.87
N THR A 15 2.79 17.49 32.08
CA THR A 15 2.31 17.64 30.71
C THR A 15 2.56 16.34 29.98
N ALA A 16 1.48 15.69 29.54
CA ALA A 16 1.59 14.41 28.87
C ALA A 16 2.53 14.56 27.67
N VAL A 17 3.63 13.79 27.67
CA VAL A 17 4.63 13.84 26.61
C VAL A 17 3.94 13.41 25.31
N SER A 18 3.88 14.34 24.35
CA SER A 18 3.30 14.05 23.04
C SER A 18 4.22 13.17 22.19
N PRO A 19 3.67 12.25 21.36
CA PRO A 19 4.46 11.46 20.45
C PRO A 19 5.28 12.32 19.49
N PHE A 20 6.52 11.91 19.26
CA PHE A 20 7.52 12.64 18.48
C PHE A 20 8.12 11.71 17.41
N PRO A 21 8.37 12.15 16.16
CA PRO A 21 9.02 11.33 15.14
C PRO A 21 10.48 11.06 15.52
N LEU A 22 10.88 9.79 15.51
CA LEU A 22 12.24 9.39 15.90
C LEU A 22 13.13 9.07 14.70
N PHE A 23 12.53 8.63 13.58
CA PHE A 23 13.29 8.19 12.41
C PHE A 23 12.83 8.94 11.16
N GLU A 24 13.78 9.24 10.29
CA GLU A 24 13.58 9.93 9.03
C GLU A 24 12.85 9.11 7.98
N THR A 25 12.54 9.70 6.82
CA THR A 25 12.13 9.01 5.60
C THR A 25 13.25 8.10 5.12
N HIS A 26 12.94 7.09 4.30
CA HIS A 26 13.92 6.13 3.80
C HIS A 26 15.17 6.81 3.23
N ASP A 27 15.00 7.71 2.25
CA ASP A 27 16.12 8.32 1.54
C ASP A 27 17.00 9.15 2.49
N ARG A 28 16.37 9.96 3.35
CA ARG A 28 17.08 10.75 4.34
C ARG A 28 17.77 9.90 5.41
N PHE A 29 17.13 8.78 5.80
CA PHE A 29 17.73 7.83 6.75
C PHE A 29 18.99 7.16 6.18
N GLN A 30 19.02 6.89 4.87
CA GLN A 30 20.21 6.32 4.21
C GLN A 30 21.36 7.32 4.08
N GLU A 31 21.07 8.63 4.04
CA GLU A 31 22.08 9.69 4.00
C GLU A 31 22.77 9.92 5.35
N LEU A 32 22.16 9.47 6.46
CA LEU A 32 22.74 9.65 7.79
C LEU A 32 23.91 8.70 8.02
N ASN A 33 24.99 9.22 8.60
CA ASN A 33 26.19 8.44 8.97
C ASN A 33 25.91 7.50 10.15
N HIS A 34 24.90 7.80 10.96
CA HIS A 34 24.52 7.05 12.16
C HIS A 34 25.60 6.96 13.27
N SER A 35 26.62 7.77 13.20
CA SER A 35 27.72 7.79 14.17
C SER A 35 27.51 8.82 15.28
N ASN A 36 26.83 9.92 14.98
CA ASN A 36 26.67 11.04 15.92
C ASN A 36 25.23 11.61 15.90
N LEU A 37 24.38 11.10 16.79
CA LEU A 37 22.99 11.54 16.90
C LEU A 37 22.86 13.04 17.22
N SER A 38 23.79 13.61 17.99
CA SER A 38 23.73 15.03 18.38
C SER A 38 23.97 15.97 17.20
N ALA A 39 24.81 15.58 16.26
CA ALA A 39 25.05 16.35 15.04
C ALA A 39 23.96 16.12 13.98
N GLU A 40 23.51 14.87 13.83
CA GLU A 40 22.60 14.46 12.77
C GLU A 40 21.13 14.76 13.06
N GLN A 41 20.71 14.55 14.31
CA GLN A 41 19.29 14.70 14.73
C GLN A 41 19.17 15.30 16.15
N PRO A 42 19.61 16.53 16.39
CA PRO A 42 19.52 17.17 17.72
C PRO A 42 18.11 17.11 18.34
N PRO A 43 17.01 17.34 17.60
CA PRO A 43 15.66 17.28 18.18
C PRO A 43 15.28 15.89 18.70
N VAL A 44 15.76 14.81 18.07
CA VAL A 44 15.54 13.44 18.53
C VAL A 44 16.35 13.17 19.80
N LEU A 45 17.60 13.64 19.83
CA LEU A 45 18.44 13.54 21.01
C LEU A 45 17.77 14.19 22.24
N GLU A 46 17.30 15.43 22.09
CA GLU A 46 16.64 16.16 23.19
C GLU A 46 15.33 15.48 23.62
N PHE A 47 14.57 14.94 22.68
CA PHE A 47 13.38 14.17 23.02
C PHE A 47 13.72 12.91 23.83
N LEU A 48 14.74 12.15 23.43
CA LEU A 48 15.17 10.95 24.18
C LEU A 48 15.70 11.30 25.57
N LYS A 49 16.45 12.40 25.73
CA LYS A 49 16.92 12.90 27.04
C LYS A 49 15.81 13.31 27.99
N SER A 50 14.61 13.61 27.47
CA SER A 50 13.45 13.97 28.31
C SER A 50 12.88 12.80 29.12
N PHE A 51 13.31 11.58 28.85
CA PHE A 51 12.88 10.38 29.58
C PHE A 51 13.88 9.96 30.65
N PRO A 52 13.41 9.40 31.76
CA PRO A 52 14.28 8.81 32.77
C PRO A 52 15.20 7.73 32.20
N GLU A 53 16.47 7.72 32.63
CA GLU A 53 17.48 6.74 32.20
C GLU A 53 17.03 5.29 32.45
N ALA A 54 16.27 5.05 33.52
CA ALA A 54 15.69 3.75 33.81
C ALA A 54 14.78 3.17 32.72
N LEU A 55 14.30 3.99 31.77
CA LEU A 55 13.54 3.54 30.59
C LEU A 55 14.43 3.15 29.42
N GLN A 56 15.74 3.31 29.52
CA GLN A 56 16.74 3.00 28.49
C GLN A 56 16.35 3.56 27.11
N PRO A 57 16.06 4.90 27.00
CA PRO A 57 15.54 5.48 25.78
C PRO A 57 16.54 5.38 24.63
N PHE A 58 17.82 5.50 24.91
CA PHE A 58 18.88 5.44 23.88
C PHE A 58 19.12 4.01 23.41
N GLU A 59 19.13 3.02 24.29
CA GLU A 59 19.28 1.61 23.99
C GLU A 59 18.13 1.15 23.10
N GLY A 60 16.90 1.49 23.46
CA GLY A 60 15.71 1.21 22.65
C GLY A 60 15.77 1.88 21.27
N TYR A 61 16.18 3.15 21.21
CA TYR A 61 16.35 3.88 19.95
C TYR A 61 17.44 3.25 19.06
N LEU A 62 18.60 2.91 19.63
CA LEU A 62 19.71 2.30 18.89
C LEU A 62 19.35 0.91 18.36
N ALA A 63 18.65 0.10 19.15
CA ALA A 63 18.16 -1.21 18.71
C ALA A 63 17.21 -1.09 17.52
N VAL A 64 16.24 -0.16 17.58
CA VAL A 64 15.32 0.09 16.46
C VAL A 64 16.05 0.65 15.25
N ARG A 65 16.99 1.56 15.43
CA ARG A 65 17.81 2.12 14.34
C ARG A 65 18.64 1.05 13.63
N SER A 66 19.28 0.17 14.39
CA SER A 66 20.06 -0.96 13.85
C SER A 66 19.17 -1.93 13.04
N PHE A 67 18.01 -2.28 13.58
CA PHE A 67 17.01 -3.07 12.87
C PHE A 67 16.58 -2.43 11.56
N LEU A 68 16.29 -1.12 11.53
CA LEU A 68 15.87 -0.42 10.31
C LEU A 68 16.97 -0.35 9.26
N ARG A 69 18.25 -0.26 9.65
CA ARG A 69 19.39 -0.31 8.73
C ARG A 69 19.44 -1.63 7.95
N SER A 70 19.07 -2.74 8.56
CA SER A 70 19.01 -4.06 7.89
C SER A 70 18.01 -4.10 6.73
N TYR A 71 17.06 -3.14 6.66
CA TYR A 71 16.03 -3.04 5.62
C TYR A 71 16.22 -1.83 4.70
N GLY A 72 17.39 -1.21 4.71
CA GLY A 72 17.71 -0.03 3.90
C GLY A 72 17.60 -0.25 2.39
N GLY A 73 17.74 -1.47 1.90
CA GLY A 73 17.66 -1.81 0.47
C GLY A 73 16.25 -1.78 -0.15
N ASN A 74 15.17 -1.55 0.64
CA ASN A 74 13.80 -1.51 0.12
C ASN A 74 12.95 -0.48 0.84
N GLN A 75 12.66 0.63 0.18
CA GLN A 75 11.89 1.76 0.72
C GLN A 75 10.53 1.36 1.29
N ALA A 76 9.77 0.51 0.60
CA ALA A 76 8.43 0.12 1.05
C ALA A 76 8.50 -0.72 2.34
N THR A 77 9.44 -1.67 2.41
CA THR A 77 9.69 -2.49 3.60
C THR A 77 10.17 -1.64 4.75
N PHE A 78 11.16 -0.76 4.52
CA PHE A 78 11.66 0.18 5.51
C PHE A 78 10.54 1.04 6.10
N ASN A 79 9.73 1.69 5.25
CA ASN A 79 8.64 2.56 5.70
C ASN A 79 7.59 1.83 6.54
N SER A 80 7.26 0.60 6.14
CA SER A 80 6.36 -0.25 6.90
C SER A 80 6.94 -0.63 8.26
N TYR A 81 8.17 -1.10 8.28
CA TYR A 81 8.87 -1.54 9.49
C TYR A 81 9.07 -0.38 10.46
N ARG A 82 9.59 0.75 9.97
CA ARG A 82 9.72 1.98 10.74
C ARG A 82 8.41 2.35 11.44
N THR A 83 7.30 2.36 10.72
CA THR A 83 6.01 2.74 11.29
C THR A 83 5.61 1.90 12.50
N HIS A 84 5.88 0.61 12.47
CA HIS A 84 5.46 -0.29 13.56
C HIS A 84 6.44 -0.29 14.74
N VAL A 85 7.75 -0.35 14.46
CA VAL A 85 8.75 -0.40 15.54
C VAL A 85 8.91 0.95 16.26
N GLU A 86 8.83 2.07 15.53
CA GLU A 86 8.83 3.41 16.13
C GLU A 86 7.62 3.60 17.05
N ARG A 87 6.44 3.17 16.61
CA ARG A 87 5.22 3.21 17.41
C ARG A 87 5.37 2.40 18.70
N MET A 88 6.01 1.24 18.61
CA MET A 88 6.25 0.38 19.77
C MET A 88 7.24 1.02 20.74
N LEU A 89 8.33 1.62 20.24
CA LEU A 89 9.30 2.34 21.08
C LEU A 89 8.63 3.54 21.80
N LEU A 90 7.89 4.36 21.06
CA LEU A 90 7.16 5.49 21.65
C LEU A 90 6.12 5.03 22.69
N TRP A 91 5.42 3.93 22.43
CA TRP A 91 4.49 3.36 23.40
C TRP A 91 5.20 2.90 24.66
N CYS A 92 6.36 2.26 24.55
CA CYS A 92 7.17 1.86 25.70
C CYS A 92 7.58 3.06 26.55
N LEU A 93 8.09 4.13 25.90
CA LEU A 93 8.59 5.31 26.61
C LEU A 93 7.46 6.14 27.25
N ILE A 94 6.37 6.37 26.52
CA ILE A 94 5.32 7.33 26.92
C ILE A 94 4.22 6.64 27.75
N VAL A 95 3.77 5.45 27.33
CA VAL A 95 2.57 4.81 27.87
C VAL A 95 2.94 3.71 28.89
N ALA A 96 3.76 2.75 28.46
CA ALA A 96 4.13 1.62 29.33
C ALA A 96 5.15 2.02 30.40
N LYS A 97 5.91 3.10 30.15
CA LYS A 97 7.03 3.57 31.01
C LYS A 97 7.97 2.44 31.38
N LYS A 98 8.46 1.77 30.35
CA LYS A 98 9.26 0.55 30.45
C LYS A 98 10.30 0.48 29.34
N PRO A 99 11.51 -0.07 29.59
CA PRO A 99 12.49 -0.32 28.54
C PRO A 99 11.93 -1.21 27.43
N LEU A 100 12.18 -0.86 26.16
CA LEU A 100 11.70 -1.60 25.00
C LEU A 100 12.18 -3.06 25.01
N LEU A 101 13.46 -3.27 25.31
CA LEU A 101 14.09 -4.60 25.29
C LEU A 101 13.66 -5.51 26.44
N GLU A 102 13.01 -4.95 27.48
CA GLU A 102 12.46 -5.68 28.62
C GLU A 102 10.95 -6.00 28.50
N MET A 103 10.36 -5.77 27.33
CA MET A 103 8.96 -6.11 27.07
C MET A 103 8.71 -7.61 27.31
N LYS A 104 7.63 -7.91 28.02
CA LYS A 104 7.13 -9.27 28.24
C LYS A 104 5.84 -9.51 27.44
N ARG A 105 5.38 -10.77 27.37
CA ARG A 105 4.15 -11.14 26.68
C ARG A 105 2.95 -10.23 26.99
N GLN A 106 2.75 -9.91 28.26
CA GLN A 106 1.65 -9.02 28.68
C GLN A 106 1.77 -7.61 28.12
N ASP A 107 2.99 -7.08 28.01
CA ASP A 107 3.24 -5.77 27.39
C ASP A 107 2.95 -5.83 25.88
N GLY A 108 3.29 -6.93 25.21
CA GLY A 108 2.92 -7.18 23.84
C GLY A 108 1.40 -7.19 23.62
N GLU A 109 0.65 -7.82 24.51
CA GLU A 109 -0.82 -7.82 24.46
C GLU A 109 -1.40 -6.42 24.65
N ARG A 110 -0.92 -5.66 25.65
CA ARG A 110 -1.31 -4.26 25.89
C ARG A 110 -0.98 -3.34 24.70
N PHE A 111 0.19 -3.55 24.10
CA PHE A 111 0.57 -2.80 22.90
C PHE A 111 -0.36 -3.10 21.73
N MET A 112 -0.76 -4.35 21.52
CA MET A 112 -1.73 -4.72 20.50
C MET A 112 -3.11 -4.06 20.74
N GLU A 113 -3.59 -4.07 21.99
CA GLU A 113 -4.83 -3.39 22.37
C GLU A 113 -4.74 -1.88 22.11
N PHE A 114 -3.62 -1.27 22.49
CA PHE A 114 -3.34 0.14 22.20
C PHE A 114 -3.34 0.44 20.69
N CYS A 115 -2.72 -0.42 19.87
CA CYS A 115 -2.72 -0.24 18.43
C CYS A 115 -4.13 -0.33 17.81
N ILE A 116 -5.00 -1.18 18.36
CA ILE A 116 -6.38 -1.34 17.88
C ILE A 116 -7.22 -0.09 18.22
N LYS A 117 -7.03 0.46 19.41
CA LYS A 117 -7.78 1.64 19.87
C LYS A 117 -6.82 2.70 20.46
N PRO A 118 -6.03 3.35 19.61
CA PRO A 118 -5.11 4.39 20.09
C PRO A 118 -5.88 5.62 20.59
N PRO A 119 -5.33 6.33 21.59
CA PRO A 119 -5.87 7.60 22.05
C PRO A 119 -5.88 8.67 20.96
N ALA A 120 -6.79 9.64 21.04
CA ALA A 120 -6.97 10.67 20.01
C ALA A 120 -5.69 11.49 19.76
N GLU A 121 -4.92 11.79 20.79
CA GLU A 121 -3.67 12.55 20.71
C GLU A 121 -2.54 11.81 19.95
N TRP A 122 -2.70 10.49 19.73
CA TRP A 122 -1.80 9.67 18.92
C TRP A 122 -2.21 9.59 17.45
N ILE A 123 -3.32 10.19 17.08
CA ILE A 123 -3.89 10.12 15.73
C ILE A 123 -3.83 11.51 15.10
N GLY A 124 -3.31 11.59 13.87
CA GLY A 124 -3.19 12.85 13.14
C GLY A 124 -3.47 12.70 11.64
N PRO A 125 -3.29 13.77 10.89
CA PRO A 125 -3.40 13.73 9.45
C PRO A 125 -2.24 12.94 8.81
N ILE A 126 -2.42 12.54 7.56
CA ILE A 126 -1.32 12.00 6.76
C ILE A 126 -0.36 13.14 6.43
N VAL A 127 0.88 13.03 6.87
CA VAL A 127 1.93 14.01 6.58
C VAL A 127 2.99 13.41 5.64
N LYS A 128 3.46 14.20 4.67
CA LYS A 128 4.53 13.79 3.75
C LYS A 128 5.91 13.86 4.42
N ALA A 129 6.12 14.90 5.22
CA ALA A 129 7.39 15.15 5.90
C ALA A 129 7.23 14.92 7.41
N ARG A 130 8.15 14.17 7.98
CA ARG A 130 8.20 13.87 9.43
C ARG A 130 8.90 14.99 10.19
N PHE A 131 9.91 15.56 9.57
CA PHE A 131 10.63 16.75 10.01
C PHE A 131 10.49 17.84 8.98
N LYS A 132 10.42 19.07 9.43
CA LYS A 132 10.35 20.26 8.58
C LYS A 132 11.65 21.06 8.72
N ARG A 133 12.17 21.51 7.61
CA ARG A 133 13.30 22.41 7.59
C ARG A 133 12.84 23.82 7.93
N ILE A 134 13.55 24.46 8.84
CA ILE A 134 13.44 25.91 9.09
C ILE A 134 14.56 26.57 8.31
N GLY A 135 14.21 27.29 7.26
CA GLY A 135 15.15 27.98 6.36
C GLY A 135 14.41 28.47 5.13
N GLY A 136 15.05 29.31 4.34
CA GLY A 136 14.48 29.87 3.13
C GLY A 136 14.24 28.84 2.01
N ARG A 137 13.88 29.31 0.81
CA ARG A 137 13.61 28.46 -0.37
C ARG A 137 14.79 27.59 -0.83
N LYS A 138 16.03 28.04 -0.58
CA LYS A 138 17.25 27.28 -0.93
C LYS A 138 17.82 26.60 0.32
N ALA A 139 18.20 25.32 0.17
CA ALA A 139 18.88 24.56 1.22
C ALA A 139 20.22 25.21 1.57
N LYS A 140 20.51 25.29 2.88
CA LYS A 140 21.80 25.77 3.42
C LYS A 140 22.25 24.78 4.48
N ASP A 141 23.58 24.68 4.69
CA ASP A 141 24.14 23.77 5.71
C ASP A 141 23.77 24.20 7.15
N THR A 142 23.32 25.43 7.32
CA THR A 142 22.84 25.98 8.59
C THR A 142 21.35 25.79 8.86
N ASP A 143 20.63 25.09 7.97
CA ASP A 143 19.20 24.89 8.15
C ASP A 143 18.91 23.97 9.34
N THR A 144 17.98 24.39 10.18
CA THR A 144 17.52 23.62 11.34
C THR A 144 16.31 22.79 10.96
N TYR A 145 16.32 21.54 11.38
CA TYR A 145 15.17 20.64 11.24
C TYR A 145 14.40 20.57 12.55
N ILE A 146 13.08 20.71 12.48
CA ILE A 146 12.17 20.50 13.62
C ILE A 146 11.19 19.39 13.29
N ALA A 147 10.70 18.70 14.31
CA ALA A 147 9.61 17.75 14.14
C ALA A 147 8.37 18.41 13.51
N ASN A 148 7.72 17.72 12.60
CA ASN A 148 6.44 18.20 12.06
C ASN A 148 5.37 18.18 13.17
N PRO A 149 4.83 19.30 13.60
CA PRO A 149 3.87 19.34 14.73
C PRO A 149 2.56 18.60 14.46
N GLN A 150 2.23 18.35 13.19
CA GLN A 150 1.05 17.58 12.79
C GLN A 150 1.32 16.07 12.74
N TRP A 151 2.58 15.65 12.83
CA TRP A 151 2.89 14.22 12.76
C TRP A 151 2.37 13.48 14.00
N ARG A 152 1.79 12.32 13.76
CA ARG A 152 1.38 11.37 14.83
C ARG A 152 1.71 9.95 14.38
N PRO A 153 1.90 9.01 15.34
CA PRO A 153 2.17 7.61 15.03
C PRO A 153 1.06 6.91 14.28
N PHE A 154 -0.17 7.38 14.44
CA PHE A 154 -1.34 6.89 13.74
C PHE A 154 -1.96 8.01 12.91
N PHE A 155 -2.64 7.65 11.83
CA PHE A 155 -3.31 8.61 10.97
C PHE A 155 -4.72 8.14 10.61
N PHE A 156 -5.61 9.07 10.37
CA PHE A 156 -6.93 8.78 9.83
C PHE A 156 -6.80 8.34 8.37
N THR A 157 -7.47 7.23 8.04
CA THR A 157 -7.66 6.83 6.66
C THR A 157 -9.15 6.84 6.36
N THR A 158 -9.56 7.69 5.45
CA THR A 158 -10.90 7.66 4.87
C THR A 158 -10.87 6.74 3.66
N SER A 159 -11.85 5.85 3.53
CA SER A 159 -11.96 5.05 2.31
C SER A 159 -12.18 5.94 1.10
N LYS A 160 -11.66 5.56 -0.07
CA LYS A 160 -11.92 6.31 -1.32
C LYS A 160 -13.41 6.50 -1.57
N ARG A 161 -14.20 5.46 -1.32
CA ARG A 161 -15.66 5.50 -1.44
C ARG A 161 -16.27 6.58 -0.55
N SER A 162 -15.94 6.56 0.76
CA SER A 162 -16.46 7.55 1.71
C SER A 162 -16.02 8.96 1.35
N ALA A 163 -14.78 9.16 0.92
CA ALA A 163 -14.27 10.46 0.49
C ALA A 163 -14.99 10.99 -0.75
N LYS A 164 -15.28 10.12 -1.74
CA LYS A 164 -16.05 10.51 -2.92
C LYS A 164 -17.50 10.84 -2.58
N ILE A 165 -18.17 9.99 -1.80
CA ILE A 165 -19.56 10.25 -1.37
C ILE A 165 -19.65 11.56 -0.59
N ALA A 166 -18.72 11.83 0.32
CA ALA A 166 -18.70 13.09 1.08
C ALA A 166 -18.55 14.30 0.16
N LYS A 167 -17.65 14.20 -0.85
CA LYS A 167 -17.48 15.24 -1.87
C LYS A 167 -18.75 15.44 -2.70
N GLU A 168 -19.41 14.37 -3.11
CA GLU A 168 -20.65 14.37 -3.89
C GLU A 168 -21.82 14.98 -3.11
N THR A 169 -21.90 14.70 -1.80
CA THR A 169 -23.01 15.15 -0.92
C THR A 169 -22.71 16.43 -0.16
N LEU A 170 -21.55 17.05 -0.40
CA LEU A 170 -21.06 18.24 0.33
C LEU A 170 -21.10 18.07 1.86
N ARG A 171 -20.96 16.84 2.34
CA ARG A 171 -20.92 16.54 3.78
C ARG A 171 -19.47 16.52 4.26
N GLU A 172 -19.24 17.11 5.42
CA GLU A 172 -17.97 16.94 6.11
C GLU A 172 -17.76 15.48 6.50
N LEU A 173 -16.52 15.00 6.31
CA LEU A 173 -16.14 13.67 6.75
C LEU A 173 -16.06 13.66 8.27
N GLU A 174 -17.04 13.06 8.93
CA GLU A 174 -16.89 12.77 10.35
C GLU A 174 -15.66 11.87 10.59
N PRO A 175 -14.87 12.15 11.64
CA PRO A 175 -13.77 11.29 12.03
C PRO A 175 -14.33 9.90 12.38
N GLN A 176 -14.31 8.98 11.44
CA GLN A 176 -14.77 7.61 11.72
C GLN A 176 -13.85 6.99 12.77
N SER A 177 -14.46 6.31 13.73
CA SER A 177 -13.72 5.49 14.70
C SER A 177 -12.79 4.56 13.94
N ARG A 178 -11.48 4.69 14.18
CA ARG A 178 -10.46 3.92 13.50
C ARG A 178 -10.65 2.43 13.79
N LYS A 179 -11.08 1.67 12.80
CA LYS A 179 -10.96 0.21 12.82
C LYS A 179 -9.71 -0.19 12.03
N LEU A 180 -8.76 -0.81 12.69
CA LEU A 180 -7.61 -1.41 11.99
C LEU A 180 -8.09 -2.55 11.11
N ALA A 181 -7.66 -2.53 9.84
CA ALA A 181 -7.85 -3.67 8.95
C ALA A 181 -7.11 -4.90 9.51
N GLN A 182 -7.66 -6.09 9.29
CA GLN A 182 -7.07 -7.35 9.77
C GLN A 182 -5.64 -7.56 9.25
N ASP A 183 -5.38 -7.16 8.00
CA ASP A 183 -4.04 -7.21 7.42
C ASP A 183 -3.05 -6.30 8.15
N SER A 184 -3.50 -5.13 8.62
CA SER A 184 -2.67 -4.22 9.42
C SER A 184 -2.33 -4.83 10.78
N ILE A 185 -3.26 -5.53 11.41
CA ILE A 185 -3.01 -6.27 12.67
C ILE A 185 -1.98 -7.38 12.43
N ALA A 186 -2.14 -8.16 11.36
CA ALA A 186 -1.18 -9.19 10.98
C ALA A 186 0.23 -8.62 10.74
N GLN A 187 0.32 -7.44 10.11
CA GLN A 187 1.57 -6.75 9.85
C GLN A 187 2.25 -6.26 11.13
N ILE A 188 1.50 -5.74 12.13
CA ILE A 188 2.06 -5.38 13.43
C ILE A 188 2.71 -6.60 14.08
N PHE A 189 2.00 -7.75 14.12
CA PHE A 189 2.55 -9.00 14.67
C PHE A 189 3.82 -9.44 13.94
N ALA A 190 3.82 -9.37 12.61
CA ALA A 190 4.97 -9.79 11.80
C ALA A 190 6.19 -8.90 12.04
N VAL A 191 6.03 -7.58 11.93
CA VAL A 191 7.13 -6.62 12.01
C VAL A 191 7.69 -6.54 13.43
N CYS A 192 6.83 -6.38 14.46
CA CYS A 192 7.30 -6.32 15.84
C CYS A 192 7.89 -7.65 16.29
N GLY A 193 7.35 -8.78 15.81
CA GLY A 193 7.93 -10.09 16.04
C GLY A 193 9.31 -10.28 15.39
N SER A 194 9.50 -9.74 14.17
CA SER A 194 10.80 -9.73 13.49
C SER A 194 11.82 -8.85 14.22
N PHE A 195 11.39 -7.69 14.75
CA PHE A 195 12.26 -6.82 15.53
C PHE A 195 12.82 -7.53 16.76
N PHE A 196 11.98 -8.19 17.57
CA PHE A 196 12.48 -8.91 18.74
C PHE A 196 13.31 -10.14 18.37
N GLN A 197 13.04 -10.79 17.24
CA GLN A 197 13.93 -11.84 16.75
C GLN A 197 15.32 -11.29 16.42
N PHE A 198 15.37 -10.16 15.66
CA PHE A 198 16.62 -9.45 15.39
C PHE A 198 17.37 -9.10 16.69
N CYS A 199 16.68 -8.55 17.71
CA CYS A 199 17.32 -8.22 18.98
C CYS A 199 17.92 -9.45 19.68
N THR A 200 17.28 -10.61 19.58
CA THR A 200 17.81 -11.87 20.12
C THR A 200 19.03 -12.35 19.31
N ASP A 201 18.94 -12.30 17.97
CA ASP A 201 19.99 -12.74 17.06
C ASP A 201 21.27 -11.87 17.19
N GLU A 202 21.10 -10.58 17.48
CA GLU A 202 22.20 -9.61 17.70
C GLU A 202 22.66 -9.56 19.18
N GLY A 203 22.11 -10.37 20.06
CA GLY A 203 22.48 -10.40 21.47
C GLY A 203 22.09 -9.15 22.27
N LEU A 204 21.14 -8.34 21.77
CA LEU A 204 20.66 -7.14 22.44
C LEU A 204 19.68 -7.45 23.59
N THR A 205 19.13 -8.63 23.63
CA THR A 205 18.24 -9.12 24.69
C THR A 205 18.28 -10.64 24.80
N GLU A 206 18.20 -11.14 26.04
CA GLU A 206 18.02 -12.57 26.32
C GLU A 206 16.54 -12.93 26.54
N SER A 207 15.66 -11.94 26.48
CA SER A 207 14.23 -12.12 26.72
C SER A 207 13.53 -12.89 25.59
N VAL A 208 12.57 -13.73 25.97
CA VAL A 208 11.69 -14.39 25.01
C VAL A 208 10.91 -13.34 24.21
N ASN A 209 10.84 -13.51 22.90
CA ASN A 209 10.12 -12.62 22.00
C ASN A 209 8.66 -12.39 22.47
N PRO A 210 8.33 -11.19 22.97
CA PRO A 210 7.04 -10.92 23.62
C PRO A 210 5.86 -11.01 22.66
N ILE A 211 6.08 -10.72 21.41
CA ILE A 211 5.04 -10.73 20.36
C ILE A 211 4.75 -12.16 19.88
N ARG A 212 5.79 -12.99 19.74
CA ARG A 212 5.62 -14.40 19.40
C ARG A 212 5.03 -15.21 20.55
N ALA A 213 5.28 -14.81 21.80
CA ALA A 213 4.74 -15.43 22.99
C ALA A 213 3.22 -15.23 23.17
N ILE A 214 2.58 -14.32 22.44
CA ILE A 214 1.12 -14.12 22.47
C ILE A 214 0.43 -15.35 21.90
N LYS A 215 -0.27 -16.10 22.75
CA LYS A 215 -0.92 -17.38 22.38
C LYS A 215 -2.25 -17.17 21.66
N GLN A 216 -3.09 -16.27 22.18
CA GLN A 216 -4.44 -16.01 21.64
C GLN A 216 -4.45 -14.91 20.58
N LYS A 217 -3.69 -15.11 19.50
CA LYS A 217 -3.69 -14.15 18.37
C LYS A 217 -5.06 -14.02 17.71
N SER A 218 -5.92 -15.02 17.80
CA SER A 218 -7.31 -15.01 17.32
C SER A 218 -8.17 -13.94 18.01
N LYS A 219 -7.87 -13.54 19.27
CA LYS A 219 -8.52 -12.41 19.94
C LYS A 219 -8.41 -11.10 19.13
N TYR A 220 -7.29 -10.92 18.45
CA TYR A 220 -6.98 -9.74 17.66
C TYR A 220 -7.32 -9.91 16.18
N LYS A 221 -7.24 -11.15 15.68
CA LYS A 221 -7.54 -11.53 14.30
C LYS A 221 -8.96 -12.07 14.21
N GLN A 222 -9.94 -11.19 14.08
CA GLN A 222 -11.29 -11.63 13.77
C GLN A 222 -11.35 -12.06 12.29
N ARG A 223 -11.74 -13.31 12.04
CA ARG A 223 -12.17 -13.69 10.69
C ARG A 223 -13.48 -12.95 10.43
N VAL A 224 -13.43 -11.93 9.60
CA VAL A 224 -14.65 -11.35 9.05
C VAL A 224 -15.21 -12.41 8.11
N SER A 225 -16.17 -13.20 8.59
CA SER A 225 -16.95 -14.10 7.74
C SER A 225 -17.99 -13.25 7.00
N GLY A 226 -17.53 -12.51 6.05
CA GLY A 226 -18.33 -11.81 5.07
C GLY A 226 -17.63 -12.01 3.74
N THR A 227 -18.37 -12.35 2.70
CA THR A 227 -17.87 -12.32 1.33
C THR A 227 -17.21 -10.95 1.11
N GLN A 228 -15.87 -10.91 1.12
CA GLN A 228 -15.19 -9.68 0.68
C GLN A 228 -15.69 -9.41 -0.73
N LYS A 229 -16.41 -8.28 -0.90
CA LYS A 229 -16.80 -7.84 -2.24
C LYS A 229 -15.54 -7.89 -3.10
N ALA A 230 -15.61 -8.61 -4.21
CA ALA A 230 -14.50 -8.74 -5.14
C ALA A 230 -14.00 -7.32 -5.51
N LYS A 231 -12.70 -7.09 -5.40
CA LYS A 231 -12.07 -5.83 -5.82
C LYS A 231 -11.93 -5.79 -7.34
N SER A 232 -13.03 -6.04 -8.05
CA SER A 232 -13.12 -6.08 -9.51
C SER A 232 -14.30 -5.25 -10.00
N LEU A 233 -14.19 -4.71 -11.18
CA LEU A 233 -15.26 -4.04 -11.88
C LEU A 233 -16.20 -5.08 -12.51
N THR A 234 -17.47 -4.74 -12.67
CA THR A 234 -18.39 -5.50 -13.49
C THR A 234 -18.06 -5.29 -14.99
N PRO A 235 -18.56 -6.16 -15.90
CA PRO A 235 -18.42 -5.94 -17.34
C PRO A 235 -18.94 -4.56 -17.81
N LEU A 236 -20.06 -4.12 -17.24
CA LEU A 236 -20.62 -2.80 -17.52
C LEU A 236 -19.67 -1.68 -17.10
N GLN A 237 -19.18 -1.71 -15.85
CA GLN A 237 -18.24 -0.70 -15.36
C GLN A 237 -16.93 -0.69 -16.16
N TRP A 238 -16.46 -1.86 -16.56
CA TRP A 238 -15.26 -1.97 -17.39
C TRP A 238 -15.47 -1.34 -18.76
N SER A 239 -16.61 -1.59 -19.42
CA SER A 239 -16.90 -0.94 -20.71
C SER A 239 -16.89 0.59 -20.59
N TYR A 240 -17.54 1.15 -19.57
CA TYR A 240 -17.50 2.59 -19.30
C TYR A 240 -16.08 3.13 -19.11
N VAL A 241 -15.23 2.39 -18.37
CA VAL A 241 -13.82 2.80 -18.15
C VAL A 241 -13.05 2.80 -19.46
N LEU A 242 -13.19 1.76 -20.29
CA LEU A 242 -12.49 1.64 -21.55
C LEU A 242 -12.97 2.69 -22.55
N ASP A 243 -14.28 2.81 -22.76
CA ASP A 243 -14.89 3.80 -23.66
C ASP A 243 -14.53 5.24 -23.25
N THR A 244 -14.47 5.51 -21.94
CA THR A 244 -14.03 6.80 -21.43
C THR A 244 -12.57 7.06 -21.75
N ALA A 245 -11.68 6.08 -21.52
CA ALA A 245 -10.27 6.23 -21.86
C ALA A 245 -10.04 6.45 -23.34
N GLU A 246 -10.79 5.75 -24.22
CA GLU A 246 -10.76 5.94 -25.67
C GLU A 246 -11.29 7.30 -26.11
N GLY A 247 -12.41 7.75 -25.53
CA GLY A 247 -12.98 9.06 -25.79
C GLY A 247 -12.04 10.20 -25.39
N MET A 248 -11.43 10.12 -24.22
CA MET A 248 -10.43 11.07 -23.74
C MET A 248 -9.20 11.10 -24.68
N ALA A 249 -8.69 9.93 -25.08
CA ALA A 249 -7.55 9.84 -25.98
C ALA A 249 -7.86 10.35 -27.39
N SER A 250 -9.08 10.16 -27.88
CA SER A 250 -9.50 10.67 -29.18
C SER A 250 -9.72 12.19 -29.18
N SER A 251 -10.16 12.75 -28.03
CA SER A 251 -10.39 14.19 -27.85
C SER A 251 -9.11 14.99 -27.67
N ASP A 252 -8.16 14.45 -26.89
CA ASP A 252 -6.86 15.08 -26.59
C ASP A 252 -5.76 13.99 -26.54
N PRO A 253 -5.24 13.58 -27.71
CA PRO A 253 -4.25 12.50 -27.80
C PRO A 253 -2.99 12.78 -27.01
N ASP A 254 -2.47 14.01 -27.04
CA ASP A 254 -1.22 14.39 -26.38
C ASP A 254 -1.28 14.18 -24.86
N LYS A 255 -2.46 14.32 -24.31
CA LYS A 255 -2.68 14.16 -22.89
C LYS A 255 -3.07 12.72 -22.50
N HIS A 256 -3.83 12.02 -23.35
CA HIS A 256 -4.55 10.84 -22.92
C HIS A 256 -4.20 9.54 -23.66
N GLU A 257 -3.51 9.55 -24.82
CA GLU A 257 -3.09 8.31 -25.50
C GLU A 257 -2.24 7.41 -24.59
N ARG A 258 -1.32 8.01 -23.85
CA ARG A 258 -0.52 7.27 -22.86
C ARG A 258 -1.37 6.69 -21.73
N THR A 259 -2.44 7.38 -21.32
CA THR A 259 -3.35 6.90 -20.28
C THR A 259 -4.15 5.70 -20.74
N LEU A 260 -4.68 5.75 -21.96
CA LEU A 260 -5.35 4.64 -22.61
C LEU A 260 -4.43 3.43 -22.73
N PHE A 261 -3.18 3.64 -23.18
CA PHE A 261 -2.18 2.58 -23.25
C PHE A 261 -1.87 1.96 -21.89
N ILE A 262 -1.75 2.75 -20.82
CA ILE A 262 -1.56 2.24 -19.45
C ILE A 262 -2.71 1.32 -19.04
N ILE A 263 -3.95 1.75 -19.23
CA ILE A 263 -5.15 1.00 -18.82
C ILE A 263 -5.24 -0.31 -19.59
N SER A 264 -5.12 -0.26 -20.92
CA SER A 264 -5.18 -1.44 -21.79
C SER A 264 -4.04 -2.42 -21.48
N THR A 265 -2.84 -1.92 -21.19
CA THR A 265 -1.66 -2.74 -20.86
C THR A 265 -1.82 -3.47 -19.53
N ILE A 266 -2.25 -2.75 -18.48
CA ILE A 266 -2.50 -3.37 -17.14
C ILE A 266 -3.59 -4.44 -17.27
N PHE A 267 -4.67 -4.14 -17.98
CA PHE A 267 -5.79 -5.06 -18.13
C PHE A 267 -5.42 -6.28 -18.95
N SER A 268 -4.76 -6.11 -20.09
CA SER A 268 -4.46 -7.24 -20.98
C SER A 268 -3.49 -8.26 -20.42
N MET A 269 -2.58 -7.84 -19.55
CA MET A 269 -1.48 -8.68 -19.02
C MET A 269 -1.45 -8.78 -17.50
N TYR A 270 -2.51 -8.40 -16.80
CA TYR A 270 -2.60 -8.45 -15.33
C TYR A 270 -1.43 -7.76 -14.62
N LEU A 271 -0.89 -6.67 -15.15
CA LEU A 271 0.33 -6.07 -14.63
C LEU A 271 0.13 -5.42 -13.26
N ARG A 272 1.17 -5.47 -12.45
CA ARG A 272 1.31 -4.57 -11.31
C ARG A 272 1.78 -3.20 -11.81
N ILE A 273 1.40 -2.15 -11.11
CA ILE A 273 1.82 -0.80 -11.47
C ILE A 273 3.35 -0.67 -11.58
N SER A 274 4.10 -1.37 -10.73
CA SER A 274 5.56 -1.41 -10.78
C SER A 274 6.13 -2.09 -12.04
N ASP A 275 5.34 -2.87 -12.74
CA ASP A 275 5.76 -3.50 -14.00
C ASP A 275 5.72 -2.50 -15.17
N LEU A 276 5.01 -1.38 -15.01
CA LEU A 276 5.00 -0.26 -15.96
C LEU A 276 5.91 0.89 -15.53
N ALA A 277 5.99 1.17 -14.23
CA ALA A 277 6.83 2.24 -13.70
C ALA A 277 8.33 1.90 -13.74
N GLY A 278 8.65 0.61 -13.77
CA GLY A 278 10.02 0.15 -13.60
C GLY A 278 10.44 0.06 -12.13
N ARG A 279 11.72 -0.18 -11.93
CA ARG A 279 12.40 -0.32 -10.63
C ARG A 279 13.78 0.31 -10.74
N ASP A 280 14.50 0.46 -9.65
CA ASP A 280 15.82 1.09 -9.60
C ASP A 280 16.83 0.46 -10.59
N ASN A 281 16.69 -0.81 -10.88
CA ASN A 281 17.58 -1.58 -11.76
C ASN A 281 16.93 -2.04 -13.07
N TRP A 282 15.72 -1.61 -13.39
CA TRP A 282 15.02 -2.01 -14.61
C TRP A 282 13.97 -0.98 -15.03
N LEU A 283 14.14 -0.47 -16.24
CA LEU A 283 13.15 0.35 -16.93
C LEU A 283 12.48 -0.50 -18.01
N PRO A 284 11.14 -0.64 -18.03
CA PRO A 284 10.44 -1.34 -19.10
C PRO A 284 10.63 -0.67 -20.47
N LEU A 285 11.04 -1.43 -21.45
CA LEU A 285 11.26 -0.99 -22.82
C LEU A 285 10.28 -1.66 -23.80
N MET A 286 10.13 -1.11 -24.99
CA MET A 286 9.36 -1.75 -26.05
C MET A 286 9.97 -3.10 -26.47
N SER A 287 11.30 -3.25 -26.42
CA SER A 287 12.02 -4.50 -26.69
C SER A 287 11.77 -5.61 -25.66
N ASP A 288 11.11 -5.32 -24.53
CA ASP A 288 10.68 -6.35 -23.60
C ASP A 288 9.47 -7.16 -24.11
N PHE A 289 8.81 -6.68 -25.19
CA PHE A 289 7.84 -7.46 -25.95
C PHE A 289 8.56 -8.28 -27.03
N ARG A 290 8.49 -9.59 -26.93
CA ARG A 290 9.21 -10.51 -27.82
C ARG A 290 8.30 -11.61 -28.32
N LYS A 291 8.50 -12.02 -29.59
CA LYS A 291 7.91 -13.24 -30.14
C LYS A 291 8.77 -14.45 -29.78
N ASP A 292 8.13 -15.54 -29.46
CA ASP A 292 8.80 -16.84 -29.42
C ASP A 292 8.87 -17.50 -30.79
N SER A 293 9.44 -18.72 -30.83
CA SER A 293 9.58 -19.51 -32.08
C SER A 293 8.23 -19.90 -32.71
N SER A 294 7.14 -19.87 -31.95
CA SER A 294 5.78 -20.13 -32.46
C SER A 294 5.08 -18.88 -32.96
N GLY A 295 5.71 -17.70 -32.80
CA GLY A 295 5.14 -16.40 -33.14
C GLY A 295 4.27 -15.80 -32.06
N ALA A 296 4.14 -16.43 -30.89
CA ALA A 296 3.37 -15.91 -29.76
C ALA A 296 4.14 -14.78 -29.06
N TRP A 297 3.42 -13.72 -28.67
CA TRP A 297 3.98 -12.58 -27.97
C TRP A 297 4.09 -12.80 -26.47
N TRP A 298 5.23 -12.39 -25.91
CA TRP A 298 5.53 -12.41 -24.47
C TRP A 298 6.06 -11.07 -24.03
N PHE A 299 5.61 -10.62 -22.86
CA PHE A 299 6.18 -9.47 -22.18
C PHE A 299 7.12 -9.93 -21.08
N HIS A 300 8.39 -9.54 -21.17
CA HIS A 300 9.44 -9.89 -20.23
C HIS A 300 9.50 -8.83 -19.12
N VAL A 301 9.44 -9.25 -17.86
CA VAL A 301 9.42 -8.36 -16.72
C VAL A 301 10.41 -8.81 -15.64
N ILE A 302 10.95 -7.83 -14.90
CA ILE A 302 11.68 -8.11 -13.66
C ILE A 302 10.72 -7.89 -12.49
N GLY A 303 10.35 -8.97 -11.79
CA GLY A 303 9.41 -8.98 -10.70
C GLY A 303 10.04 -8.62 -9.35
N LYS A 304 9.25 -8.73 -8.27
CA LYS A 304 9.71 -8.56 -6.89
C LYS A 304 10.85 -9.55 -6.59
N GLY A 305 11.91 -9.05 -5.94
CA GLY A 305 13.09 -9.86 -5.63
C GLY A 305 13.98 -10.16 -6.85
N ASN A 306 13.94 -9.30 -7.87
CA ASN A 306 14.76 -9.41 -9.10
C ASN A 306 14.49 -10.68 -9.93
N LYS A 307 13.33 -11.31 -9.76
CA LYS A 307 12.95 -12.52 -10.49
C LYS A 307 12.49 -12.15 -11.90
N ILE A 308 13.18 -12.69 -12.90
CA ILE A 308 12.77 -12.56 -14.30
C ILE A 308 11.54 -13.43 -14.53
N ALA A 309 10.54 -12.88 -15.21
CA ALA A 309 9.32 -13.58 -15.60
C ALA A 309 8.88 -13.14 -16.99
N LYS A 310 8.10 -13.98 -17.67
CA LYS A 310 7.41 -13.64 -18.91
C LYS A 310 5.90 -13.78 -18.72
N ILE A 311 5.15 -12.92 -19.37
CA ILE A 311 3.70 -12.88 -19.30
C ILE A 311 3.17 -13.05 -20.72
N SER A 312 2.18 -13.90 -20.90
CA SER A 312 1.55 -14.08 -22.21
C SER A 312 0.80 -12.81 -22.63
N VAL A 313 0.91 -12.46 -23.88
CA VAL A 313 0.30 -11.24 -24.43
C VAL A 313 -0.83 -11.62 -25.38
N LYS A 314 -2.02 -11.05 -25.16
CA LYS A 314 -3.18 -11.26 -26.04
C LYS A 314 -2.88 -10.66 -27.42
N ASN A 315 -3.24 -11.37 -28.50
CA ASN A 315 -3.05 -10.87 -29.87
C ASN A 315 -3.79 -9.55 -30.10
N GLU A 316 -5.04 -9.44 -29.61
CA GLU A 316 -5.82 -8.21 -29.66
C GLU A 316 -5.06 -7.01 -29.06
N TYR A 317 -4.34 -7.21 -27.96
CA TYR A 317 -3.56 -6.13 -27.34
C TYR A 317 -2.47 -5.61 -28.29
N ILE A 318 -1.78 -6.49 -28.99
CA ILE A 318 -0.74 -6.10 -29.97
C ILE A 318 -1.37 -5.39 -31.17
N ASP A 319 -2.44 -5.97 -31.70
CA ASP A 319 -3.04 -5.52 -32.95
C ASP A 319 -3.82 -4.19 -32.83
N VAL A 320 -4.38 -3.93 -31.63
CA VAL A 320 -5.17 -2.72 -31.39
C VAL A 320 -4.37 -1.71 -30.56
N TRP A 321 -4.09 -2.04 -29.29
CA TRP A 321 -3.60 -1.08 -28.29
C TRP A 321 -2.13 -0.72 -28.44
N MET A 322 -1.27 -1.72 -28.64
CA MET A 322 0.17 -1.52 -28.85
C MET A 322 0.39 -0.78 -30.17
N ARG A 323 -0.26 -1.21 -31.25
CA ARG A 323 -0.13 -0.58 -32.57
C ARG A 323 -0.61 0.88 -32.55
N ARG A 324 -1.74 1.17 -31.91
CA ARG A 324 -2.28 2.53 -31.75
C ARG A 324 -1.29 3.43 -31.01
N TYR A 325 -0.80 3.00 -29.86
CA TYR A 325 0.14 3.80 -29.07
C TYR A 325 1.48 4.01 -29.77
N ARG A 326 2.01 2.98 -30.43
CA ARG A 326 3.24 3.09 -31.23
C ARG A 326 3.06 4.04 -32.43
N HIS A 327 1.93 4.01 -33.09
CA HIS A 327 1.60 4.96 -34.17
C HIS A 327 1.58 6.39 -33.62
N TYR A 328 0.95 6.63 -32.48
CA TYR A 328 0.97 7.93 -31.79
C TYR A 328 2.39 8.41 -31.49
N LEU A 329 3.30 7.51 -31.13
CA LEU A 329 4.70 7.82 -30.88
C LEU A 329 5.55 7.98 -32.17
N GLY A 330 4.99 7.78 -33.33
CA GLY A 330 5.72 7.80 -34.65
C GLY A 330 6.61 6.57 -34.84
N LEU A 331 6.31 5.44 -34.20
CA LEU A 331 7.08 4.19 -34.24
C LEU A 331 6.46 3.18 -35.21
N THR A 332 7.22 2.12 -35.53
CA THR A 332 6.73 0.97 -36.31
C THR A 332 5.56 0.28 -35.63
N ALA A 333 4.71 -0.44 -36.36
CA ALA A 333 3.48 -1.05 -35.83
C ALA A 333 3.71 -2.01 -34.64
N THR A 334 4.81 -2.74 -34.65
CA THR A 334 5.16 -3.70 -33.58
C THR A 334 6.57 -3.45 -33.05
N PRO A 335 6.86 -3.76 -31.77
CA PRO A 335 8.20 -3.69 -31.20
C PRO A 335 9.17 -4.66 -31.88
N THR A 336 10.45 -4.31 -31.90
CA THR A 336 11.56 -5.17 -32.28
C THR A 336 12.45 -5.48 -31.08
N SER A 337 13.32 -6.47 -31.18
CA SER A 337 14.20 -6.88 -30.07
C SER A 337 15.25 -5.84 -29.68
N ASP A 338 15.52 -4.88 -30.55
CA ASP A 338 16.46 -3.76 -30.39
C ASP A 338 15.78 -2.42 -30.07
N ASP A 339 14.44 -2.41 -29.90
CA ASP A 339 13.66 -1.20 -29.63
C ASP A 339 13.92 -0.67 -28.21
N ALA A 340 14.87 0.22 -28.06
CA ALA A 340 15.24 0.84 -26.80
C ALA A 340 14.25 1.92 -26.31
N THR A 341 13.09 2.08 -26.96
CA THR A 341 12.09 3.06 -26.54
C THR A 341 11.52 2.67 -25.18
N PRO A 342 11.53 3.57 -24.16
CA PRO A 342 10.83 3.34 -22.89
C PRO A 342 9.35 3.04 -23.13
N LEU A 343 8.82 2.02 -22.44
CA LEU A 343 7.42 1.60 -22.57
C LEU A 343 6.46 2.76 -22.27
N LEU A 344 6.79 3.58 -21.27
CA LEU A 344 6.08 4.80 -20.95
C LEU A 344 7.05 5.97 -20.95
N ARG A 345 6.78 7.00 -21.76
CA ARG A 345 7.58 8.24 -21.80
C ARG A 345 6.98 9.29 -20.88
N ALA A 346 7.83 9.98 -20.11
CA ALA A 346 7.45 11.22 -19.44
C ALA A 346 7.45 12.38 -20.47
N HIS A 347 6.63 13.41 -20.24
CA HIS A 347 6.64 14.60 -21.10
C HIS A 347 7.90 15.43 -20.93
N HIS A 348 8.55 15.38 -19.77
CA HIS A 348 9.74 16.18 -19.46
C HIS A 348 10.77 15.34 -18.71
N GLY A 349 11.98 15.23 -19.26
CA GLY A 349 13.25 14.98 -18.59
C GLY A 349 13.48 13.67 -17.82
N ARG A 350 12.53 12.75 -17.76
CA ARG A 350 12.71 11.43 -17.14
C ARG A 350 12.37 10.33 -18.14
N GLU A 351 13.18 9.29 -18.16
CA GLU A 351 12.78 8.02 -18.74
C GLU A 351 11.77 7.34 -17.82
N GLY A 352 10.58 6.99 -18.36
CA GLY A 352 9.52 6.32 -17.62
C GLY A 352 8.63 7.22 -16.75
N LEU A 353 7.63 6.64 -16.12
CA LEU A 353 6.68 7.29 -15.22
C LEU A 353 6.77 6.70 -13.81
N SER A 354 6.64 7.56 -12.80
CA SER A 354 6.50 7.07 -11.41
C SER A 354 5.16 6.37 -11.19
N GLU A 355 5.13 5.38 -10.29
CA GLU A 355 3.88 4.74 -9.87
C GLU A 355 2.81 5.73 -9.39
N GLY A 356 3.24 6.81 -8.70
CA GLY A 356 2.34 7.86 -8.23
C GLY A 356 1.63 8.56 -9.39
N HIS A 357 2.36 8.88 -10.47
CA HIS A 357 1.79 9.52 -11.64
C HIS A 357 0.86 8.58 -12.42
N ILE A 358 1.25 7.32 -12.59
CA ILE A 358 0.37 6.29 -13.21
C ILE A 358 -0.95 6.17 -12.42
N ARG A 359 -0.91 6.18 -11.08
CA ARG A 359 -2.13 6.16 -10.25
C ARG A 359 -3.02 7.37 -10.52
N VAL A 360 -2.45 8.55 -10.68
CA VAL A 360 -3.22 9.78 -10.98
C VAL A 360 -3.90 9.68 -12.35
N LEU A 361 -3.16 9.24 -13.37
CA LEU A 361 -3.71 9.08 -14.72
C LEU A 361 -4.86 8.07 -14.77
N VAL A 362 -4.68 6.88 -14.18
CA VAL A 362 -5.75 5.86 -14.11
C VAL A 362 -6.93 6.35 -13.30
N GLN A 363 -6.67 7.08 -12.20
CA GLN A 363 -7.76 7.59 -11.34
C GLN A 363 -8.61 8.65 -12.08
N SER A 364 -8.01 9.49 -12.94
CA SER A 364 -8.78 10.47 -13.71
C SER A 364 -9.78 9.82 -14.66
N VAL A 365 -9.43 8.67 -15.24
CA VAL A 365 -10.36 7.91 -16.09
C VAL A 365 -11.48 7.27 -15.26
N PHE A 366 -11.17 6.71 -14.09
CA PHE A 366 -12.22 6.19 -13.21
C PHE A 366 -13.18 7.27 -12.70
N ASP A 367 -12.67 8.48 -12.45
CA ASP A 367 -13.47 9.61 -12.00
C ASP A 367 -14.39 10.10 -13.14
N GLU A 368 -13.89 10.17 -14.36
CA GLU A 368 -14.66 10.54 -15.54
C GLU A 368 -15.70 9.47 -15.92
N ALA A 369 -15.32 8.20 -15.89
CA ALA A 369 -16.26 7.10 -16.13
C ALA A 369 -17.40 7.09 -15.09
N LEU A 370 -17.10 7.40 -13.84
CA LEU A 370 -18.10 7.55 -12.79
C LEU A 370 -19.04 8.74 -13.08
N SER A 371 -18.52 9.87 -13.56
CA SER A 371 -19.33 11.04 -13.93
C SER A 371 -20.27 10.69 -15.08
N ARG A 372 -19.77 10.07 -16.13
CA ARG A 372 -20.58 9.60 -17.27
C ARG A 372 -21.69 8.63 -16.85
N MET A 373 -21.37 7.65 -16.00
CA MET A 373 -22.38 6.69 -15.51
C MET A 373 -23.49 7.40 -14.72
N LYS A 374 -23.19 8.48 -14.00
CA LYS A 374 -24.18 9.28 -13.29
C LYS A 374 -25.03 10.14 -14.23
N GLU A 375 -24.39 10.76 -15.24
CA GLU A 375 -25.08 11.55 -16.25
C GLU A 375 -26.05 10.71 -17.09
N GLU A 376 -25.78 9.42 -17.22
CA GLU A 376 -26.63 8.44 -17.87
C GLU A 376 -27.63 7.74 -16.90
N ASP A 377 -27.84 8.31 -15.70
CA ASP A 377 -28.79 7.84 -14.67
C ASP A 377 -28.60 6.36 -14.27
N ARG A 378 -27.36 5.85 -14.24
CA ARG A 378 -27.07 4.50 -13.74
C ARG A 378 -27.35 4.40 -12.24
N THR A 379 -27.85 3.24 -11.84
CA THR A 379 -28.23 3.01 -10.44
C THR A 379 -27.03 3.04 -9.49
N GLU A 380 -27.28 3.34 -8.22
CA GLU A 380 -26.23 3.35 -7.17
C GLU A 380 -25.47 2.02 -7.09
N ASP A 381 -26.13 0.88 -7.27
CA ASP A 381 -25.51 -0.44 -7.25
C ASP A 381 -24.56 -0.64 -8.45
N GLU A 382 -24.89 -0.09 -9.61
CA GLU A 382 -24.03 -0.13 -10.81
C GLU A 382 -22.78 0.72 -10.68
N ILE A 383 -22.84 1.86 -9.99
CA ILE A 383 -21.73 2.81 -9.91
C ILE A 383 -20.85 2.63 -8.66
N ASP A 384 -21.35 1.99 -7.60
CA ASP A 384 -20.70 1.97 -6.27
C ASP A 384 -19.26 1.44 -6.29
N ALA A 385 -18.99 0.40 -7.08
CA ALA A 385 -17.64 -0.19 -7.17
C ALA A 385 -16.61 0.79 -7.76
N LEU A 386 -17.00 1.64 -8.73
CA LEU A 386 -16.11 2.65 -9.32
C LEU A 386 -15.64 3.70 -8.30
N ARG A 387 -16.44 4.02 -7.28
CA ARG A 387 -16.01 4.92 -6.19
C ARG A 387 -14.82 4.37 -5.42
N SER A 388 -14.70 3.05 -5.33
CA SER A 388 -13.61 2.35 -4.63
C SER A 388 -12.45 1.99 -5.54
N ALA A 389 -12.63 2.04 -6.87
CA ALA A 389 -11.70 1.55 -7.84
C ALA A 389 -10.29 2.18 -7.72
N SER A 390 -9.29 1.39 -7.99
CA SER A 390 -7.89 1.78 -8.00
C SER A 390 -7.17 1.04 -9.12
N THR A 391 -5.98 1.46 -9.48
CA THR A 391 -5.17 0.82 -10.52
C THR A 391 -5.06 -0.70 -10.34
N HIS A 392 -5.01 -1.19 -9.10
CA HIS A 392 -4.96 -2.64 -8.83
C HIS A 392 -6.24 -3.39 -9.20
N TRP A 393 -7.39 -2.68 -9.24
CA TRP A 393 -8.65 -3.27 -9.67
C TRP A 393 -8.65 -3.65 -11.15
N LEU A 394 -7.91 -2.96 -12.02
CA LEU A 394 -7.77 -3.34 -13.43
C LEU A 394 -7.22 -4.76 -13.56
N ARG A 395 -6.14 -5.06 -12.81
CA ARG A 395 -5.56 -6.40 -12.76
C ARG A 395 -6.55 -7.44 -12.22
N HIS A 396 -7.25 -7.11 -11.13
CA HIS A 396 -8.26 -8.01 -10.56
C HIS A 396 -9.42 -8.24 -11.51
N THR A 397 -9.91 -7.20 -12.17
CA THR A 397 -11.01 -7.28 -13.14
C THR A 397 -10.66 -8.21 -14.29
N SER A 398 -9.50 -7.99 -14.92
CA SER A 398 -9.04 -8.83 -16.01
C SER A 398 -8.85 -10.29 -15.58
N ALA A 399 -8.19 -10.51 -14.44
CA ALA A 399 -7.99 -11.86 -13.91
C ALA A 399 -9.34 -12.56 -13.59
N THR A 400 -10.32 -11.82 -13.05
CA THR A 400 -11.67 -12.34 -12.77
C THR A 400 -12.41 -12.71 -14.06
N PHE A 401 -12.27 -11.90 -15.12
CA PHE A 401 -12.91 -12.19 -16.41
C PHE A 401 -12.30 -13.43 -17.05
N ASP A 402 -10.97 -13.49 -17.07
CA ASP A 402 -10.25 -14.57 -17.73
C ASP A 402 -10.26 -15.89 -16.93
N ALA A 403 -10.44 -15.86 -15.60
CA ALA A 403 -10.58 -17.05 -14.77
C ALA A 403 -11.77 -17.94 -15.17
N LYS A 404 -12.74 -17.40 -15.91
CA LYS A 404 -13.89 -18.16 -16.42
C LYS A 404 -13.53 -19.10 -17.60
N VAL A 405 -12.43 -18.78 -18.30
CA VAL A 405 -12.05 -19.46 -19.55
C VAL A 405 -10.62 -19.97 -19.56
N ARG A 406 -9.75 -19.48 -18.65
CA ARG A 406 -8.35 -19.89 -18.54
C ARG A 406 -8.15 -20.96 -17.49
N ASN A 407 -7.18 -21.85 -17.73
CA ASN A 407 -6.68 -22.76 -16.72
C ASN A 407 -6.06 -21.98 -15.55
N ASP A 408 -6.26 -22.47 -14.32
CA ASP A 408 -5.80 -21.83 -13.09
C ASP A 408 -4.27 -21.71 -12.97
N LYS A 409 -3.52 -22.71 -13.48
CA LYS A 409 -2.06 -22.72 -13.50
C LYS A 409 -1.49 -21.69 -14.48
N ASP A 410 -2.10 -21.56 -15.66
CA ASP A 410 -1.68 -20.61 -16.68
C ASP A 410 -1.97 -19.17 -16.20
N LEU A 411 -3.14 -18.95 -15.60
CA LEU A 411 -3.50 -17.69 -14.99
C LEU A 411 -2.59 -17.36 -13.79
N GLN A 412 -2.25 -18.35 -12.94
CA GLN A 412 -1.29 -18.18 -11.85
C GLN A 412 0.08 -17.75 -12.35
N ALA A 413 0.57 -18.38 -13.42
CA ALA A 413 1.88 -18.08 -14.01
C ALA A 413 1.94 -16.63 -14.51
N ASP A 414 0.95 -16.17 -15.27
CA ASP A 414 0.89 -14.80 -15.77
C ASP A 414 0.65 -13.77 -14.66
N LEU A 415 -0.13 -14.11 -13.65
CA LEU A 415 -0.28 -13.31 -12.43
C LEU A 415 0.98 -13.30 -11.57
N ARG A 416 1.89 -14.23 -11.78
CA ARG A 416 3.12 -14.39 -10.97
C ARG A 416 2.79 -14.51 -9.47
N HIS A 417 1.80 -15.33 -9.15
CA HIS A 417 1.47 -15.68 -7.77
C HIS A 417 2.33 -16.86 -7.31
N GLU A 418 2.98 -16.71 -6.16
CA GLU A 418 3.84 -17.77 -5.59
C GLU A 418 3.04 -19.03 -5.22
N SER A 419 1.75 -18.88 -4.90
CA SER A 419 0.85 -19.97 -4.52
C SER A 419 -0.39 -20.00 -5.40
N LEU A 420 -0.73 -21.21 -5.89
CA LEU A 420 -1.97 -21.46 -6.61
C LEU A 420 -3.19 -21.11 -5.76
N SER A 421 -3.14 -21.36 -4.44
CA SER A 421 -4.21 -20.99 -3.51
C SER A 421 -4.52 -19.49 -3.52
N THR A 422 -3.52 -18.64 -3.75
CA THR A 422 -3.73 -17.18 -3.90
C THR A 422 -4.57 -16.87 -5.14
N THR A 423 -4.32 -17.56 -6.26
CA THR A 423 -5.07 -17.36 -7.50
C THR A 423 -6.49 -17.90 -7.33
N VAL A 424 -6.62 -19.13 -6.85
CA VAL A 424 -7.93 -19.77 -6.63
C VAL A 424 -8.78 -18.95 -5.65
N ASN A 425 -8.22 -18.57 -4.50
CA ASN A 425 -8.96 -17.81 -3.48
C ASN A 425 -9.37 -16.40 -3.92
N ASN A 426 -8.63 -15.77 -4.84
CA ASN A 426 -8.96 -14.42 -5.28
C ASN A 426 -9.89 -14.36 -6.51
N TYR A 427 -9.80 -15.33 -7.41
CA TYR A 427 -10.45 -15.21 -8.73
C TYR A 427 -11.45 -16.32 -9.04
N TYR A 428 -11.25 -17.52 -8.47
CA TYR A 428 -12.13 -18.65 -8.72
C TYR A 428 -13.30 -18.74 -7.73
N HIS A 429 -13.33 -17.91 -6.68
CA HIS A 429 -14.53 -17.74 -5.85
C HIS A 429 -15.69 -17.05 -6.56
N SER A 430 -15.43 -16.31 -7.64
CA SER A 430 -16.49 -15.76 -8.51
C SER A 430 -17.23 -16.83 -9.33
N ILE A 431 -16.80 -18.08 -9.23
CA ILE A 431 -17.51 -19.27 -9.72
C ILE A 431 -18.76 -19.60 -8.87
N ASP A 432 -19.08 -18.82 -7.86
CA ASP A 432 -20.33 -19.04 -7.11
C ASP A 432 -21.56 -19.00 -8.02
N GLU A 433 -21.57 -18.20 -9.08
CA GLU A 433 -22.63 -18.26 -10.09
C GLU A 433 -22.63 -19.59 -10.88
N GLN A 434 -21.45 -20.09 -11.28
CA GLN A 434 -21.35 -21.39 -11.95
C GLN A 434 -21.69 -22.52 -10.99
N ARG A 435 -21.22 -22.45 -9.76
CA ARG A 435 -21.55 -23.38 -8.69
C ARG A 435 -23.05 -23.38 -8.40
N HIS A 436 -23.68 -22.20 -8.33
CA HIS A 436 -25.13 -22.11 -8.20
C HIS A 436 -25.86 -22.69 -9.42
N ARG A 437 -25.42 -22.32 -10.63
CA ARG A 437 -25.98 -22.86 -11.87
C ARG A 437 -25.86 -24.39 -11.97
N SER A 438 -24.72 -24.94 -11.59
CA SER A 438 -24.50 -26.40 -11.60
C SER A 438 -25.32 -27.15 -10.56
N ASN A 439 -25.76 -26.46 -9.51
CA ASN A 439 -26.52 -27.09 -8.42
C ASN A 439 -28.04 -26.86 -8.53
N LYS A 440 -28.50 -25.77 -9.17
CA LYS A 440 -29.91 -25.37 -9.16
C LYS A 440 -30.85 -26.38 -9.86
N ASP A 441 -30.31 -27.11 -10.83
CA ASP A 441 -31.08 -28.06 -11.65
C ASP A 441 -30.88 -29.52 -11.21
N LEU A 442 -30.11 -29.76 -10.11
CA LEU A 442 -29.96 -31.10 -9.55
C LEU A 442 -31.23 -31.52 -8.79
N SER A 443 -31.73 -32.70 -9.09
CA SER A 443 -32.87 -33.27 -8.38
C SER A 443 -32.50 -33.75 -6.99
N ILE A 444 -33.37 -33.49 -6.01
CA ILE A 444 -33.26 -34.07 -4.65
C ILE A 444 -33.72 -35.51 -4.59
N VAL A 445 -34.53 -35.89 -5.53
CA VAL A 445 -35.10 -37.27 -5.63
C VAL A 445 -34.79 -37.82 -7.01
N ASP A 446 -34.11 -38.94 -7.06
CA ASP A 446 -33.93 -39.71 -8.29
C ASP A 446 -35.29 -40.31 -8.66
N ARG A 447 -35.94 -39.78 -9.71
CA ARG A 447 -37.27 -40.20 -10.14
C ARG A 447 -37.22 -41.26 -11.23
N ASP A 448 -36.03 -41.74 -11.56
CA ASP A 448 -35.80 -42.80 -12.56
C ASP A 448 -35.51 -44.17 -11.90
N LEU A 449 -35.93 -44.37 -10.64
CA LEU A 449 -36.00 -45.68 -9.98
C LEU A 449 -37.42 -46.20 -9.87
#